data_00e2fac6b27ac33deddba1bee86a2758
#
_entry.id   00e2fac6b27ac33deddba1bee86a2758
#
_cell.length_a   1.000
_cell.length_b   1.000
_cell.length_c   1.000
_cell.angle_alpha   90.00
_cell.angle_beta   90.00
_cell.angle_gamma   90.00
#
_symmetry.space_group_name_H-M   'P 1'
#
loop_
_entity.id
_entity.type
_entity.pdbx_description
1 polymer ?
#
loop_
_entity_poly.entity_id
_entity_poly.type
_entity_poly.pdbx_seq_one_letter_code
_entity_poly.pdbx_strand_id
1 'polypeptide(L)'
;MPIPVTGGILGLRAGWTNQAALAELQTIRTLQDLKRIVLVQGLGWSDVEIFDRAGLRTYTARSEKLLRLVNDNRVQLFPRGVAELEAEDAVVRSLYPQMLLDPHLLIVYPFAGFFYVAPENTELAAAIQTGFERVIADGSYQRFVEETIMTPWLRRQLKLRSRRILVLQNPEAADVLADVNPDHWIIPWNDLLSGRITSGNDLCSSSGLKRLYVN
;
A
#
# COMPACT_ATOMS: atom_id res chain seq x y z
N MET A 1 13.70 -15.07 -1.56
CA MET A 1 12.70 -16.12 -1.21
C MET A 1 11.32 -15.58 -1.57
N PRO A 2 10.48 -16.31 -2.30
CA PRO A 2 9.17 -15.83 -2.74
C PRO A 2 8.11 -15.88 -1.63
N ILE A 3 8.40 -15.21 -0.49
CA ILE A 3 7.51 -15.11 0.65
C ILE A 3 7.20 -13.63 0.88
N PRO A 4 5.98 -13.16 0.56
CA PRO A 4 5.58 -11.77 0.75
C PRO A 4 5.27 -11.50 2.22
N VAL A 5 6.24 -10.96 2.96
CA VAL A 5 6.21 -10.81 4.43
C VAL A 5 4.92 -10.16 4.96
N THR A 6 4.32 -9.25 4.20
CA THR A 6 3.07 -8.57 4.55
C THR A 6 1.89 -8.98 3.67
N GLY A 7 1.96 -10.13 2.98
CA GLY A 7 0.89 -10.60 2.09
C GLY A 7 0.47 -9.60 1.00
N GLY A 8 1.35 -8.67 0.62
CA GLY A 8 1.08 -7.65 -0.38
C GLY A 8 0.43 -6.36 0.16
N ILE A 9 0.16 -6.24 1.45
CA ILE A 9 -0.46 -5.03 2.04
C ILE A 9 0.35 -3.77 1.75
N LEU A 10 1.69 -3.88 1.61
CA LEU A 10 2.53 -2.75 1.20
C LEU A 10 2.14 -2.15 -0.15
N GLY A 11 1.50 -2.90 -1.03
CA GLY A 11 1.02 -2.40 -2.32
C GLY A 11 -0.28 -1.58 -2.23
N LEU A 12 -0.87 -1.45 -1.05
CA LEU A 12 -2.01 -0.56 -0.81
C LEU A 12 -1.48 0.81 -0.38
N ARG A 13 -1.76 1.85 -1.16
CA ARG A 13 -1.28 3.22 -0.93
C ARG A 13 -2.44 4.17 -0.65
N ALA A 14 -2.53 4.69 0.57
CA ALA A 14 -3.33 5.86 0.90
C ALA A 14 -2.39 7.05 1.15
N GLY A 15 -2.86 8.28 1.07
CA GLY A 15 -1.94 9.41 1.03
C GLY A 15 -2.24 10.52 2.04
N TRP A 16 -1.18 11.14 2.51
CA TRP A 16 -1.26 12.41 3.24
C TRP A 16 -1.58 13.54 2.27
N THR A 17 -2.49 14.41 2.65
CA THR A 17 -2.94 15.56 1.88
C THR A 17 -3.22 16.76 2.79
N ASN A 18 -3.65 17.87 2.21
CA ASN A 18 -4.10 19.05 2.94
C ASN A 18 -5.54 19.41 2.59
N GLN A 19 -6.14 20.31 3.37
CA GLN A 19 -7.54 20.71 3.20
C GLN A 19 -7.80 21.35 1.83
N ALA A 20 -6.84 22.07 1.25
CA ALA A 20 -7.02 22.74 -0.04
C ALA A 20 -7.11 21.75 -1.21
N ALA A 21 -6.40 20.62 -1.15
CA ALA A 21 -6.40 19.60 -2.19
C ALA A 21 -7.62 18.67 -2.15
N LEU A 22 -8.35 18.58 -1.03
CA LEU A 22 -9.44 17.61 -0.86
C LEU A 22 -10.52 17.69 -1.93
N ALA A 23 -10.95 18.89 -2.30
CA ALA A 23 -12.01 19.06 -3.29
C ALA A 23 -11.60 18.48 -4.66
N GLU A 24 -10.34 18.66 -5.05
CA GLU A 24 -9.79 18.10 -6.28
C GLU A 24 -9.65 16.57 -6.15
N LEU A 25 -9.09 16.04 -5.06
CA LEU A 25 -8.96 14.61 -4.83
C LEU A 25 -10.31 13.88 -4.89
N GLN A 26 -11.37 14.48 -4.36
CA GLN A 26 -12.72 13.92 -4.39
C GLN A 26 -13.31 13.80 -5.81
N THR A 27 -12.78 14.52 -6.79
CA THR A 27 -13.23 14.40 -8.19
C THR A 27 -12.59 13.24 -8.94
N ILE A 28 -11.53 12.65 -8.42
CA ILE A 28 -10.77 11.59 -9.08
C ILE A 28 -11.58 10.30 -9.09
N ARG A 29 -11.82 9.74 -10.27
CA ARG A 29 -12.54 8.48 -10.49
C ARG A 29 -11.72 7.45 -11.26
N THR A 30 -10.79 7.91 -12.07
CA THR A 30 -10.01 7.12 -13.01
C THR A 30 -8.53 7.43 -12.89
N LEU A 31 -7.68 6.55 -13.45
CA LEU A 31 -6.25 6.82 -13.58
C LEU A 31 -5.97 8.09 -14.39
N GLN A 32 -6.82 8.38 -15.40
CA GLN A 32 -6.69 9.62 -16.21
C GLN A 32 -6.96 10.86 -15.35
N ASP A 33 -7.89 10.79 -14.41
CA ASP A 33 -8.12 11.90 -13.47
C ASP A 33 -6.95 12.10 -12.53
N LEU A 34 -6.32 10.98 -12.06
CA LEU A 34 -5.17 11.04 -11.17
C LEU A 34 -3.97 11.76 -11.80
N LYS A 35 -3.85 11.72 -13.13
CA LYS A 35 -2.78 12.43 -13.87
C LYS A 35 -2.86 13.96 -13.76
N ARG A 36 -3.98 14.51 -13.31
CA ARG A 36 -4.17 15.98 -13.18
C ARG A 36 -3.46 16.54 -11.94
N ILE A 37 -3.32 15.73 -10.88
CA ILE A 37 -2.68 16.15 -9.64
C ILE A 37 -1.18 15.83 -9.64
N VAL A 38 -0.45 16.45 -8.73
CA VAL A 38 0.96 16.17 -8.50
C VAL A 38 1.09 15.32 -7.24
N LEU A 39 1.71 14.17 -7.39
CA LEU A 39 2.11 13.31 -6.29
C LEU A 39 3.52 13.68 -5.81
N VAL A 40 3.87 13.30 -4.59
CA VAL A 40 5.27 13.39 -4.13
C VAL A 40 5.74 12.03 -3.63
N GLN A 41 7.02 11.72 -3.88
CA GLN A 41 7.69 10.53 -3.39
C GLN A 41 9.13 10.81 -2.98
N GLY A 42 9.71 9.92 -2.18
CA GLY A 42 11.11 10.00 -1.80
C GLY A 42 12.03 9.79 -3.00
N LEU A 43 13.10 10.57 -3.05
CA LEU A 43 14.12 10.42 -4.08
C LEU A 43 14.72 9.00 -4.05
N GLY A 44 14.65 8.30 -5.19
CA GLY A 44 15.16 6.93 -5.33
C GLY A 44 14.24 5.84 -4.78
N TRP A 45 13.02 6.17 -4.37
CA TRP A 45 12.04 5.15 -3.99
C TRP A 45 11.46 4.46 -5.22
N SER A 46 11.24 3.16 -5.11
CA SER A 46 10.71 2.34 -6.20
C SER A 46 9.31 2.75 -6.68
N ASP A 47 8.53 3.38 -5.82
CA ASP A 47 7.23 3.96 -6.18
C ASP A 47 7.32 4.97 -7.33
N VAL A 48 8.43 5.70 -7.44
CA VAL A 48 8.65 6.72 -8.48
C VAL A 48 8.54 6.08 -9.87
N GLU A 49 9.24 4.97 -10.09
CA GLU A 49 9.22 4.28 -11.38
C GLU A 49 7.83 3.74 -11.72
N ILE A 50 7.11 3.20 -10.74
CA ILE A 50 5.74 2.70 -10.92
C ILE A 50 4.80 3.84 -11.34
N PHE A 51 4.92 4.99 -10.68
CA PHE A 51 4.11 6.17 -11.00
C PHE A 51 4.46 6.77 -12.36
N ASP A 52 5.74 6.85 -12.69
CA ASP A 52 6.20 7.36 -13.98
C ASP A 52 5.69 6.48 -15.14
N ARG A 53 5.78 5.15 -15.00
CA ARG A 53 5.23 4.19 -15.99
C ARG A 53 3.72 4.33 -16.15
N ALA A 54 3.00 4.68 -15.09
CA ALA A 54 1.57 4.97 -15.15
C ALA A 54 1.26 6.36 -15.75
N GLY A 55 2.28 7.16 -16.04
CA GLY A 55 2.17 8.53 -16.55
C GLY A 55 1.65 9.53 -15.52
N LEU A 56 1.89 9.27 -14.23
CA LEU A 56 1.51 10.18 -13.15
C LEU A 56 2.56 11.30 -12.98
N ARG A 57 2.10 12.46 -12.60
CA ARG A 57 2.97 13.61 -12.31
C ARG A 57 3.56 13.44 -10.92
N THR A 58 4.80 12.94 -10.84
CA THR A 58 5.48 12.66 -9.57
C THR A 58 6.64 13.63 -9.35
N TYR A 59 6.56 14.39 -8.27
CA TYR A 59 7.68 15.19 -7.77
C TYR A 59 8.50 14.37 -6.78
N THR A 60 9.81 14.42 -6.87
CA THR A 60 10.70 13.70 -5.94
C THR A 60 11.45 14.64 -5.04
N ALA A 61 11.58 14.30 -3.76
CA ALA A 61 12.33 15.09 -2.79
C ALA A 61 12.97 14.18 -1.73
N ARG A 62 13.87 14.75 -0.94
CA ARG A 62 14.41 14.09 0.25
C ARG A 62 13.29 13.86 1.26
N SER A 63 13.37 12.77 2.02
CA SER A 63 12.32 12.32 2.95
C SER A 63 11.84 13.38 3.92
N GLU A 64 12.77 14.18 4.47
CA GLU A 64 12.47 15.24 5.43
C GLU A 64 11.66 16.43 4.86
N LYS A 65 11.52 16.52 3.53
CA LYS A 65 10.76 17.58 2.84
C LYS A 65 9.36 17.17 2.38
N LEU A 66 9.07 15.88 2.33
CA LEU A 66 7.86 15.34 1.68
C LEU A 66 6.58 15.89 2.32
N LEU A 67 6.44 15.76 3.64
CA LEU A 67 5.26 16.26 4.36
C LEU A 67 5.11 17.78 4.22
N ARG A 68 6.21 18.51 4.28
CA ARG A 68 6.18 19.97 4.11
C ARG A 68 5.67 20.39 2.74
N LEU A 69 6.06 19.70 1.67
CA LEU A 69 5.60 20.01 0.31
C LEU A 69 4.08 19.87 0.18
N VAL A 70 3.50 18.84 0.84
CA VAL A 70 2.04 18.65 0.89
C VAL A 70 1.39 19.73 1.75
N ASN A 71 1.92 19.99 2.95
CA ASN A 71 1.38 21.00 3.85
C ASN A 71 1.35 22.38 3.20
N ASP A 72 2.41 22.75 2.48
CA ASP A 72 2.55 24.04 1.78
C ASP A 72 1.77 24.08 0.44
N ASN A 73 0.95 23.07 0.17
CA ASN A 73 0.14 22.91 -1.06
C ASN A 73 0.96 22.99 -2.37
N ARG A 74 2.22 22.53 -2.34
CA ARG A 74 3.09 22.43 -3.52
C ARG A 74 2.78 21.20 -4.35
N VAL A 75 2.29 20.16 -3.68
CA VAL A 75 1.81 18.91 -4.25
C VAL A 75 0.53 18.49 -3.54
N GLN A 76 -0.32 17.71 -4.20
CA GLN A 76 -1.65 17.40 -3.69
C GLN A 76 -1.70 16.16 -2.81
N LEU A 77 -0.85 15.17 -3.08
CA LEU A 77 -0.92 13.88 -2.38
C LEU A 77 0.47 13.26 -2.18
N PHE A 78 0.71 12.72 -0.99
CA PHE A 78 1.86 11.90 -0.66
C PHE A 78 1.40 10.46 -0.37
N PRO A 79 1.37 9.57 -1.38
CA PRO A 79 0.99 8.17 -1.21
C PRO A 79 1.99 7.42 -0.33
N ARG A 80 1.46 6.70 0.67
CA ARG A 80 2.23 5.87 1.61
C ARG A 80 1.66 4.47 1.68
N GLY A 81 2.49 3.50 1.98
CA GLY A 81 2.00 2.17 2.34
C GLY A 81 1.06 2.26 3.53
N VAL A 82 -0.11 1.63 3.44
CA VAL A 82 -1.11 1.75 4.53
C VAL A 82 -0.56 1.28 5.88
N ALA A 83 0.37 0.33 5.89
CA ALA A 83 1.04 -0.15 7.10
C ALA A 83 1.98 0.88 7.76
N GLU A 84 2.34 1.97 7.05
CA GLU A 84 3.25 3.00 7.54
C GLU A 84 2.51 4.17 8.20
N LEU A 85 1.22 4.33 7.90
CA LEU A 85 0.43 5.53 8.24
C LEU A 85 0.29 5.77 9.74
N GLU A 86 0.12 4.73 10.54
CA GLU A 86 -0.05 4.89 11.99
C GLU A 86 1.23 5.39 12.66
N ALA A 87 2.37 4.87 12.25
CA ALA A 87 3.67 5.33 12.75
C ALA A 87 3.97 6.80 12.35
N GLU A 88 3.48 7.21 11.19
CA GLU A 88 3.65 8.57 10.68
C GLU A 88 2.68 9.56 11.29
N ASP A 89 1.50 9.14 11.76
CA ASP A 89 0.43 10.01 12.24
C ASP A 89 0.88 10.92 13.38
N ALA A 90 1.68 10.41 14.32
CA ALA A 90 2.20 11.22 15.42
C ALA A 90 3.07 12.37 14.94
N VAL A 91 3.91 12.14 13.94
CA VAL A 91 4.77 13.17 13.32
C VAL A 91 3.93 14.18 12.55
N VAL A 92 2.97 13.69 11.74
CA VAL A 92 2.08 14.55 10.95
C VAL A 92 1.27 15.46 11.87
N ARG A 93 0.64 14.93 12.92
CA ARG A 93 -0.16 15.75 13.86
C ARG A 93 0.69 16.75 14.62
N SER A 94 1.93 16.40 14.97
CA SER A 94 2.82 17.27 15.71
C SER A 94 3.33 18.44 14.86
N LEU A 95 3.77 18.18 13.63
CA LEU A 95 4.43 19.17 12.79
C LEU A 95 3.47 19.88 11.83
N TYR A 96 2.40 19.20 11.41
CA TYR A 96 1.48 19.66 10.36
C TYR A 96 0.03 19.33 10.74
N PRO A 97 -0.52 19.92 11.83
CA PRO A 97 -1.84 19.55 12.37
C PRO A 97 -3.00 19.78 11.40
N GLN A 98 -2.79 20.54 10.32
CA GLN A 98 -3.80 20.77 9.29
C GLN A 98 -3.79 19.73 8.17
N MET A 99 -2.77 18.87 8.13
CA MET A 99 -2.74 17.75 7.20
C MET A 99 -3.71 16.65 7.63
N LEU A 100 -4.15 15.89 6.67
CA LEU A 100 -5.06 14.76 6.90
C LEU A 100 -4.74 13.61 5.94
N LEU A 101 -5.19 12.43 6.32
CA LEU A 101 -5.20 11.29 5.42
C LEU A 101 -6.35 11.48 4.42
N ASP A 102 -6.04 11.47 3.10
CA ASP A 102 -7.08 11.50 2.08
C ASP A 102 -8.09 10.36 2.30
N PRO A 103 -9.39 10.65 2.42
CA PRO A 103 -10.40 9.62 2.71
C PRO A 103 -10.93 8.92 1.46
N HIS A 104 -10.52 9.33 0.27
CA HIS A 104 -11.18 8.98 -0.99
C HIS A 104 -10.43 7.93 -1.81
N LEU A 105 -9.13 8.10 -2.00
CA LEU A 105 -8.33 7.30 -2.93
C LEU A 105 -7.60 6.14 -2.25
N LEU A 106 -7.49 5.04 -2.96
CA LEU A 106 -6.54 3.98 -2.70
C LEU A 106 -5.84 3.63 -4.02
N ILE A 107 -4.57 3.98 -4.14
CA ILE A 107 -3.74 3.56 -5.25
C ILE A 107 -3.20 2.18 -4.92
N VAL A 108 -3.31 1.23 -5.82
CA VAL A 108 -2.88 -0.16 -5.56
C VAL A 108 -2.03 -0.68 -6.71
N TYR A 109 -0.97 -1.39 -6.37
CA TYR A 109 -0.08 -2.08 -7.31
C TYR A 109 0.64 -3.22 -6.60
N PRO A 110 0.98 -4.29 -7.30
CA PRO A 110 1.74 -5.39 -6.72
C PRO A 110 3.06 -4.88 -6.14
N PHE A 111 3.19 -5.02 -4.82
CA PHE A 111 4.38 -4.60 -4.09
C PHE A 111 4.47 -5.37 -2.77
N ALA A 112 5.63 -5.96 -2.48
CA ALA A 112 5.84 -6.67 -1.24
C ALA A 112 7.31 -6.63 -0.80
N GLY A 113 7.53 -6.72 0.49
CA GLY A 113 8.84 -7.03 1.05
C GLY A 113 9.06 -8.53 1.08
N PHE A 114 10.29 -8.97 0.85
CA PHE A 114 10.70 -10.38 0.85
C PHE A 114 11.90 -10.59 1.76
N PHE A 115 12.05 -11.82 2.25
CA PHE A 115 13.29 -12.22 2.90
C PHE A 115 14.38 -12.49 1.86
N TYR A 116 15.57 -11.98 2.12
CA TYR A 116 16.76 -12.25 1.34
C TYR A 116 17.80 -12.91 2.23
N VAL A 117 18.39 -13.99 1.73
CA VAL A 117 19.50 -14.68 2.35
C VAL A 117 20.62 -14.87 1.31
N ALA A 118 21.86 -15.00 1.75
CA ALA A 118 22.96 -15.31 0.86
C ALA A 118 22.68 -16.63 0.10
N PRO A 119 22.99 -16.70 -1.20
CA PRO A 119 22.65 -17.88 -2.02
C PRO A 119 23.15 -19.21 -1.47
N GLU A 120 24.30 -19.20 -0.80
CA GLU A 120 24.91 -20.37 -0.18
C GLU A 120 24.23 -20.80 1.12
N ASN A 121 23.42 -19.94 1.75
CA ASN A 121 22.78 -20.21 3.03
C ASN A 121 21.42 -20.93 2.85
N THR A 122 21.46 -22.08 2.22
CA THR A 122 20.28 -22.87 1.86
C THR A 122 19.53 -23.41 3.07
N GLU A 123 20.24 -23.72 4.17
CA GLU A 123 19.61 -24.19 5.42
C GLU A 123 18.74 -23.09 6.04
N LEU A 124 19.23 -21.85 6.11
CA LEU A 124 18.46 -20.72 6.63
C LEU A 124 17.26 -20.45 5.73
N ALA A 125 17.43 -20.50 4.40
CA ALA A 125 16.33 -20.33 3.46
C ALA A 125 15.23 -21.37 3.69
N ALA A 126 15.59 -22.64 3.83
CA ALA A 126 14.64 -23.72 4.11
C ALA A 126 13.96 -23.58 5.48
N ALA A 127 14.71 -23.15 6.51
CA ALA A 127 14.16 -22.91 7.84
C ALA A 127 13.12 -21.76 7.83
N ILE A 128 13.41 -20.65 7.15
CA ILE A 128 12.47 -19.52 7.00
C ILE A 128 11.24 -19.98 6.22
N GLN A 129 11.40 -20.70 5.11
CA GLN A 129 10.29 -21.22 4.31
C GLN A 129 9.36 -22.07 5.16
N THR A 130 9.92 -23.08 5.83
CA THR A 130 9.16 -23.99 6.69
C THR A 130 8.49 -23.27 7.85
N GLY A 131 9.19 -22.31 8.47
CA GLY A 131 8.64 -21.48 9.55
C GLY A 131 7.46 -20.65 9.09
N PHE A 132 7.56 -20.04 7.92
CA PHE A 132 6.48 -19.21 7.38
C PHE A 132 5.24 -20.03 7.01
N GLU A 133 5.42 -21.20 6.39
CA GLU A 133 4.32 -22.12 6.09
C GLU A 133 3.58 -22.58 7.37
N ARG A 134 4.33 -22.82 8.45
CA ARG A 134 3.74 -23.19 9.75
C ARG A 134 2.90 -22.07 10.35
N VAL A 135 3.40 -20.82 10.36
CA VAL A 135 2.65 -19.69 10.93
C VAL A 135 1.43 -19.31 10.08
N ILE A 136 1.43 -19.61 8.78
CA ILE A 136 0.23 -19.51 7.95
C ILE A 136 -0.76 -20.61 8.35
N ALA A 137 -0.30 -21.87 8.46
CA ALA A 137 -1.15 -23.02 8.72
C ALA A 137 -1.82 -22.96 10.12
N ASP A 138 -1.10 -22.48 11.15
CA ASP A 138 -1.63 -22.35 12.51
C ASP A 138 -2.38 -21.05 12.77
N GLY A 139 -2.45 -20.14 11.79
CA GLY A 139 -3.14 -18.85 11.86
C GLY A 139 -2.42 -17.76 12.65
N SER A 140 -1.18 -18.00 13.14
CA SER A 140 -0.42 -16.97 13.87
C SER A 140 0.01 -15.80 12.97
N TYR A 141 0.31 -16.08 11.70
CA TYR A 141 0.55 -15.03 10.72
C TYR A 141 -0.66 -14.11 10.52
N GLN A 142 -1.87 -14.69 10.43
CA GLN A 142 -3.09 -13.91 10.32
C GLN A 142 -3.28 -12.99 11.55
N ARG A 143 -3.11 -13.52 12.77
CA ARG A 143 -3.18 -12.71 14.00
C ARG A 143 -2.13 -11.60 14.02
N PHE A 144 -0.89 -11.91 13.62
CA PHE A 144 0.16 -10.89 13.51
C PHE A 144 -0.27 -9.73 12.59
N VAL A 145 -0.81 -10.05 11.40
CA VAL A 145 -1.29 -9.03 10.47
C VAL A 145 -2.44 -8.20 11.07
N GLU A 146 -3.38 -8.85 11.75
CA GLU A 146 -4.52 -8.19 12.40
C GLU A 146 -4.09 -7.23 13.52
N GLU A 147 -3.15 -7.64 14.34
CA GLU A 147 -2.72 -6.92 15.54
C GLU A 147 -1.68 -5.84 15.24
N THR A 148 -0.78 -6.11 14.28
CA THR A 148 0.41 -5.29 14.05
C THR A 148 0.29 -4.39 12.82
N ILE A 149 -0.37 -4.85 11.77
CA ILE A 149 -0.47 -4.11 10.50
C ILE A 149 -1.85 -3.47 10.36
N MET A 150 -2.92 -4.28 10.46
CA MET A 150 -4.31 -3.82 10.32
C MET A 150 -4.91 -3.43 11.67
N THR A 151 -4.19 -2.57 12.38
CA THR A 151 -4.56 -2.12 13.72
C THR A 151 -5.95 -1.48 13.79
N PRO A 152 -6.56 -1.38 14.96
CA PRO A 152 -7.83 -0.64 15.12
C PRO A 152 -7.73 0.82 14.68
N TRP A 153 -6.58 1.46 14.87
CA TRP A 153 -6.34 2.82 14.39
C TRP A 153 -6.40 2.86 12.87
N LEU A 154 -5.61 2.01 12.18
CA LEU A 154 -5.56 1.97 10.73
C LEU A 154 -6.93 1.69 10.12
N ARG A 155 -7.67 0.72 10.64
CA ARG A 155 -9.02 0.39 10.13
C ARG A 155 -9.97 1.60 10.21
N ARG A 156 -9.95 2.35 11.33
CA ARG A 156 -10.78 3.55 11.51
C ARG A 156 -10.38 4.68 10.57
N GLN A 157 -9.08 4.90 10.37
CA GLN A 157 -8.58 5.99 9.53
C GLN A 157 -8.68 5.66 8.03
N LEU A 158 -8.34 4.43 7.68
CA LEU A 158 -8.30 4.00 6.28
C LEU A 158 -9.70 3.95 5.66
N LYS A 159 -10.73 3.53 6.40
CA LYS A 159 -12.12 3.39 5.90
C LYS A 159 -12.17 2.70 4.54
N LEU A 160 -11.47 1.59 4.39
CA LEU A 160 -11.16 0.94 3.12
C LEU A 160 -12.40 0.72 2.24
N ARG A 161 -13.54 0.33 2.82
CA ARG A 161 -14.79 0.07 2.09
C ARG A 161 -15.28 1.25 1.23
N SER A 162 -15.03 2.48 1.66
CA SER A 162 -15.50 3.69 0.99
C SER A 162 -14.51 4.23 -0.06
N ARG A 163 -13.33 3.62 -0.20
CA ARG A 163 -12.29 4.14 -1.08
C ARG A 163 -12.51 3.77 -2.54
N ARG A 164 -12.15 4.70 -3.39
CA ARG A 164 -11.97 4.47 -4.82
C ARG A 164 -10.62 3.79 -5.04
N ILE A 165 -10.65 2.62 -5.67
CA ILE A 165 -9.42 1.89 -6.02
C ILE A 165 -8.94 2.33 -7.40
N LEU A 166 -7.66 2.66 -7.50
CA LEU A 166 -6.96 2.96 -8.75
C LEU A 166 -5.79 1.98 -8.88
N VAL A 167 -5.91 1.04 -9.79
CA VAL A 167 -4.93 -0.03 -10.00
C VAL A 167 -3.84 0.44 -10.96
N LEU A 168 -2.58 0.33 -10.52
CA LEU A 168 -1.41 0.52 -11.39
C LEU A 168 -0.74 -0.81 -11.69
N GLN A 169 -0.09 -0.89 -12.83
CA GLN A 169 0.81 -1.99 -13.17
C GLN A 169 2.17 -1.79 -12.51
N ASN A 170 2.76 -2.88 -12.04
CA ASN A 170 4.16 -2.92 -11.66
C ASN A 170 4.86 -4.06 -12.43
N PRO A 171 5.42 -3.76 -13.61
CA PRO A 171 6.07 -4.78 -14.44
C PRO A 171 7.24 -5.48 -13.73
N GLU A 172 7.96 -4.78 -12.87
CA GLU A 172 9.07 -5.35 -12.09
C GLU A 172 8.62 -6.45 -11.11
N ALA A 173 7.33 -6.46 -10.76
CA ALA A 173 6.76 -7.48 -9.88
C ALA A 173 6.19 -8.69 -10.63
N ALA A 174 6.18 -8.71 -11.96
CA ALA A 174 5.51 -9.74 -12.75
C ALA A 174 6.08 -11.15 -12.45
N ASP A 175 7.40 -11.29 -12.50
CA ASP A 175 8.08 -12.56 -12.23
C ASP A 175 7.89 -13.00 -10.78
N VAL A 176 8.00 -12.03 -9.86
CA VAL A 176 7.81 -12.28 -8.41
C VAL A 176 6.37 -12.73 -8.11
N LEU A 177 5.37 -12.15 -8.77
CA LEU A 177 3.98 -12.57 -8.63
C LEU A 177 3.75 -14.00 -9.10
N ALA A 178 4.46 -14.42 -10.16
CA ALA A 178 4.37 -15.77 -10.71
C ALA A 178 5.01 -16.81 -9.77
N ASP A 179 6.09 -16.44 -9.08
CA ASP A 179 6.85 -17.34 -8.21
C ASP A 179 6.26 -17.51 -6.80
N VAL A 180 5.45 -16.55 -6.33
CA VAL A 180 4.86 -16.61 -4.99
C VAL A 180 3.67 -17.57 -4.98
N ASN A 181 3.63 -18.46 -3.98
CA ASN A 181 2.45 -19.28 -3.73
C ASN A 181 1.21 -18.37 -3.52
N PRO A 182 0.14 -18.54 -4.32
CA PRO A 182 -1.06 -17.73 -4.23
C PRO A 182 -1.66 -17.63 -2.82
N ASP A 183 -1.54 -18.68 -2.00
CA ASP A 183 -2.06 -18.72 -0.64
C ASP A 183 -1.29 -17.82 0.36
N HIS A 184 -0.11 -17.35 -0.04
CA HIS A 184 0.69 -16.41 0.74
C HIS A 184 0.24 -14.95 0.55
N TRP A 185 -0.62 -14.67 -0.44
CA TRP A 185 -1.14 -13.34 -0.68
C TRP A 185 -2.41 -13.07 0.13
N ILE A 186 -2.40 -12.00 0.90
CA ILE A 186 -3.61 -11.42 1.51
C ILE A 186 -4.34 -10.57 0.47
N ILE A 187 -3.58 -9.85 -0.36
CA ILE A 187 -4.12 -9.00 -1.41
C ILE A 187 -4.34 -9.80 -2.68
N PRO A 188 -5.57 -9.80 -3.23
CA PRO A 188 -5.93 -10.61 -4.40
C PRO A 188 -5.48 -9.91 -5.71
N TRP A 189 -4.18 -9.92 -5.99
CA TRP A 189 -3.59 -9.21 -7.12
C TRP A 189 -4.21 -9.57 -8.47
N ASN A 190 -4.49 -10.85 -8.71
CA ASN A 190 -5.11 -11.30 -9.96
C ASN A 190 -6.51 -10.71 -10.17
N ASP A 191 -7.27 -10.50 -9.11
CA ASP A 191 -8.62 -9.92 -9.18
C ASP A 191 -8.56 -8.39 -9.37
N LEU A 192 -7.58 -7.73 -8.75
CA LEU A 192 -7.33 -6.31 -8.92
C LEU A 192 -6.83 -6.00 -10.35
N LEU A 193 -5.81 -6.72 -10.82
CA LEU A 193 -5.21 -6.49 -12.13
C LEU A 193 -6.14 -6.84 -13.29
N SER A 194 -7.05 -7.81 -13.11
CA SER A 194 -8.07 -8.17 -14.12
C SER A 194 -9.33 -7.28 -14.06
N GLY A 195 -9.42 -6.35 -13.11
CA GLY A 195 -10.58 -5.49 -12.94
C GLY A 195 -11.81 -6.17 -12.33
N ARG A 196 -11.67 -7.37 -11.74
CA ARG A 196 -12.77 -8.00 -10.96
C ARG A 196 -13.05 -7.28 -9.65
N ILE A 197 -12.02 -6.67 -9.05
CA ILE A 197 -12.13 -5.81 -7.87
C ILE A 197 -11.91 -4.36 -8.32
N THR A 198 -12.91 -3.50 -8.13
CA THR A 198 -12.88 -2.10 -8.57
C THR A 198 -13.19 -1.09 -7.47
N SER A 199 -13.61 -1.58 -6.31
CA SER A 199 -13.95 -0.73 -5.16
C SER A 199 -13.35 -1.27 -3.86
N GLY A 200 -13.23 -0.39 -2.87
CA GLY A 200 -12.80 -0.78 -1.53
C GLY A 200 -13.75 -1.79 -0.88
N ASN A 201 -15.04 -1.73 -1.21
CA ASN A 201 -16.01 -2.71 -0.71
C ASN A 201 -15.75 -4.11 -1.30
N ASP A 202 -15.46 -4.21 -2.61
CA ASP A 202 -15.11 -5.47 -3.25
C ASP A 202 -13.83 -6.04 -2.64
N LEU A 203 -12.82 -5.18 -2.45
CA LEU A 203 -11.54 -5.57 -1.86
C LEU A 203 -11.71 -6.11 -0.43
N CYS A 204 -12.49 -5.44 0.42
CA CYS A 204 -12.79 -5.91 1.78
C CYS A 204 -13.56 -7.22 1.80
N SER A 205 -14.28 -7.55 0.74
CA SER A 205 -15.07 -8.78 0.61
C SER A 205 -14.25 -9.95 0.07
N SER A 206 -13.02 -9.70 -0.40
CA SER A 206 -12.11 -10.74 -0.87
C SER A 206 -11.69 -11.69 0.26
N SER A 207 -11.35 -12.92 -0.07
CA SER A 207 -11.05 -13.99 0.90
C SER A 207 -9.93 -13.61 1.89
N GLY A 208 -8.88 -12.95 1.41
CA GLY A 208 -7.74 -12.54 2.23
C GLY A 208 -8.07 -11.41 3.21
N LEU A 209 -8.84 -10.40 2.78
CA LEU A 209 -9.15 -9.22 3.58
C LEU A 209 -10.45 -9.34 4.38
N LYS A 210 -11.38 -10.20 3.98
CA LYS A 210 -12.65 -10.37 4.67
C LYS A 210 -12.48 -10.65 6.16
N ARG A 211 -11.51 -11.49 6.52
CA ARG A 211 -11.21 -11.83 7.92
C ARG A 211 -10.66 -10.62 8.69
N LEU A 212 -9.88 -9.76 8.04
CA LEU A 212 -9.29 -8.56 8.64
C LEU A 212 -10.28 -7.42 8.89
N TYR A 213 -11.45 -7.45 8.24
CA TYR A 213 -12.45 -6.36 8.26
C TYR A 213 -13.83 -6.77 8.78
N VAL A 214 -14.00 -8.00 9.28
CA VAL A 214 -15.30 -8.54 9.79
C VAL A 214 -15.51 -8.26 11.29
N ASN A 215 -14.81 -7.29 11.88
CA ASN A 215 -15.11 -6.85 13.26
C ASN A 215 -15.53 -5.38 13.27
#